data_c9b6a0282245fec9d82e4e4a08067e49
#
_entry.id   c9b6a0282245fec9d82e4e4a08067e49
#
_cell.length_a   1.000
_cell.length_b   1.000
_cell.length_c   1.000
_cell.angle_alpha   90.00
_cell.angle_beta   90.00
_cell.angle_gamma   90.00
#
_symmetry.space_group_name_H-M   'P 1'
#
loop_
_entity.id
_entity.type
_entity.pdbx_description
1 polymer ?
#
loop_
_entity_poly.entity_id
_entity_poly.type
_entity_poly.pdbx_seq_one_letter_code
_entity_poly.pdbx_strand_id
1 'polypeptide(L)'
;NQKLLILDSENILGTRIRQNRVVSTTVLIPEYASVLIPVFCSEQNRWSSSLSQEDIKVSESLYFSKGRENNFSDIYHSNSKQTNQHERWSEISDKLDEFKTKSFTSSVEEIYKKRKSNIEEIVRNFQPEKNQVGVALGIGSRLVSLDIFSSNEMFKIYLPRLIRSTALDSFKKTYYKS
;
A
#
# COMPACT_ATOMS: atom_id res chain seq x y z
N ASN A 1 -24.15 0.03 -13.45
CA ASN A 1 -23.87 -1.33 -12.96
C ASN A 1 -22.41 -1.65 -13.22
N GLN A 2 -21.57 -1.63 -12.19
CA GLN A 2 -20.13 -1.88 -12.31
C GLN A 2 -19.67 -2.75 -11.15
N LYS A 3 -18.80 -3.71 -11.46
CA LYS A 3 -18.04 -4.45 -10.44
C LYS A 3 -16.93 -3.54 -9.90
N LEU A 4 -16.66 -3.61 -8.60
CA LEU A 4 -15.58 -2.85 -7.97
C LEU A 4 -14.41 -3.78 -7.66
N LEU A 5 -13.24 -3.48 -8.22
CA LEU A 5 -12.00 -4.14 -7.86
C LEU A 5 -11.29 -3.31 -6.79
N ILE A 6 -10.94 -3.97 -5.69
CA ILE A 6 -10.08 -3.41 -4.64
C ILE A 6 -8.82 -4.28 -4.59
N LEU A 7 -7.66 -3.67 -4.80
CA LEU A 7 -6.40 -4.40 -4.76
C LEU A 7 -5.95 -4.67 -3.33
N ASP A 8 -5.18 -5.73 -3.15
CA ASP A 8 -4.33 -5.89 -1.97
C ASP A 8 -3.46 -4.65 -1.80
N SER A 9 -3.14 -4.34 -0.56
CA SER A 9 -2.31 -3.18 -0.21
C SER A 9 -2.94 -1.80 -0.45
N GLU A 10 -4.22 -1.73 -0.86
CA GLU A 10 -4.97 -0.49 -0.79
C GLU A 10 -4.96 0.04 0.63
N ASN A 11 -4.50 1.29 0.79
CA ASN A 11 -4.43 1.93 2.10
C ASN A 11 -5.63 2.85 2.29
N ILE A 12 -6.55 2.40 3.13
CA ILE A 12 -7.79 3.12 3.47
C ILE A 12 -7.48 4.01 4.67
N LEU A 13 -7.49 5.31 4.44
CA LEU A 13 -7.22 6.30 5.47
C LEU A 13 -8.43 6.43 6.39
N GLY A 14 -8.19 6.15 7.66
CA GLY A 14 -9.15 6.45 8.71
C GLY A 14 -9.31 7.96 8.88
N THR A 15 -10.48 8.36 9.35
CA THR A 15 -10.75 9.72 9.74
C THR A 15 -10.11 10.03 11.10
N ARG A 16 -10.38 11.20 11.70
CA ARG A 16 -9.78 11.60 12.98
C ARG A 16 -9.89 10.56 14.09
N ILE A 17 -10.84 9.65 13.99
CA ILE A 17 -11.20 8.72 15.05
C ILE A 17 -11.04 7.24 14.69
N ARG A 18 -10.69 6.92 13.44
CA ARG A 18 -10.48 5.55 12.98
C ARG A 18 -9.04 5.35 12.51
N GLN A 19 -8.48 4.20 12.86
CA GLN A 19 -7.17 3.79 12.36
C GLN A 19 -7.19 3.61 10.84
N ASN A 20 -6.06 3.89 10.18
CA ASN A 20 -5.84 3.50 8.80
C ASN A 20 -5.84 1.98 8.68
N ARG A 21 -6.35 1.49 7.55
CA ARG A 21 -6.45 0.06 7.23
C ARG A 21 -5.81 -0.22 5.90
N VAL A 22 -5.13 -1.34 5.81
CA VAL A 22 -4.59 -1.86 4.55
C VAL A 22 -5.36 -3.13 4.18
N VAL A 23 -5.81 -3.20 2.94
CA VAL A 23 -6.48 -4.38 2.40
C VAL A 23 -5.47 -5.51 2.25
N SER A 24 -5.74 -6.66 2.84
CA SER A 24 -4.79 -7.78 2.88
C SER A 24 -4.82 -8.67 1.64
N THR A 25 -5.90 -8.67 0.89
CA THR A 25 -6.03 -9.47 -0.35
C THR A 25 -6.90 -8.76 -1.37
N THR A 26 -6.64 -8.98 -2.65
CA THR A 26 -7.45 -8.43 -3.74
C THR A 26 -8.88 -8.98 -3.69
N VAL A 27 -9.86 -8.10 -3.79
CA VAL A 27 -11.29 -8.43 -3.73
C VAL A 27 -12.02 -7.83 -4.93
N LEU A 28 -12.77 -8.66 -5.63
CA LEU A 28 -13.73 -8.21 -6.65
C LEU A 28 -15.14 -8.21 -6.04
N ILE A 29 -15.72 -7.04 -5.89
CA ILE A 29 -17.09 -6.87 -5.35
C ILE A 29 -18.06 -6.89 -6.51
N PRO A 30 -19.00 -7.85 -6.56
CA PRO A 30 -20.07 -7.87 -7.55
C PRO A 30 -21.01 -6.69 -7.38
N GLU A 31 -21.77 -6.40 -8.41
CA GLU A 31 -22.87 -5.42 -8.35
C GLU A 31 -23.87 -5.79 -7.26
N TYR A 32 -24.36 -4.78 -6.53
CA TYR A 32 -25.37 -4.93 -5.47
C TYR A 32 -24.99 -5.89 -4.32
N ALA A 33 -23.70 -6.23 -4.18
CA ALA A 33 -23.24 -7.09 -3.12
C ALA A 33 -22.64 -6.30 -1.95
N SER A 34 -22.76 -6.85 -0.75
CA SER A 34 -21.99 -6.46 0.44
C SER A 34 -20.96 -7.53 0.73
N VAL A 35 -19.70 -7.13 0.87
CA VAL A 35 -18.58 -8.05 1.08
C VAL A 35 -17.75 -7.59 2.29
N LEU A 36 -17.40 -8.53 3.17
CA LEU A 36 -16.42 -8.27 4.21
C LEU A 36 -15.02 -8.35 3.61
N ILE A 37 -14.28 -7.26 3.73
CA ILE A 37 -12.92 -7.15 3.21
C ILE A 37 -11.93 -7.37 4.35
N PRO A 38 -11.03 -8.36 4.23
CA PRO A 38 -9.98 -8.56 5.23
C PRO A 38 -8.98 -7.41 5.17
N VAL A 39 -8.67 -6.83 6.32
CA VAL A 39 -7.77 -5.70 6.46
C VAL A 39 -6.89 -5.86 7.70
N PHE A 40 -5.73 -5.21 7.71
CA PHE A 40 -4.94 -5.00 8.92
C PHE A 40 -4.80 -3.51 9.25
N CYS A 41 -4.48 -3.19 10.52
CA CYS A 41 -4.28 -1.83 10.98
C CYS A 41 -2.89 -1.35 10.57
N SER A 42 -2.81 -0.23 9.84
CA SER A 42 -1.54 0.43 9.50
C SER A 42 -1.16 1.58 10.44
N GLU A 43 -1.84 1.67 11.59
CA GLU A 43 -1.54 2.60 12.68
C GLU A 43 -1.74 1.88 14.01
N GLN A 44 -0.84 2.10 14.96
CA GLN A 44 -0.91 1.44 16.28
C GLN A 44 -1.63 2.27 17.33
N ASN A 45 -1.46 3.59 17.35
CA ASN A 45 -1.79 4.45 18.47
C ASN A 45 -3.03 5.34 18.27
N ARG A 46 -3.87 5.04 17.28
CA ARG A 46 -5.13 5.78 17.09
C ARG A 46 -6.33 4.94 17.54
N TRP A 47 -6.79 5.19 18.75
CA TRP A 47 -7.95 4.51 19.32
C TRP A 47 -9.02 5.57 19.68
N SER A 48 -10.18 5.48 19.08
CA SER A 48 -11.35 6.28 19.46
C SER A 48 -12.61 5.45 19.35
N SER A 49 -13.52 5.64 20.30
CA SER A 49 -14.81 4.97 20.38
C SER A 49 -15.97 5.74 19.73
N SER A 50 -15.73 6.96 19.21
CA SER A 50 -16.81 7.75 18.64
C SER A 50 -17.18 7.29 17.23
N LEU A 51 -18.48 7.10 17.01
CA LEU A 51 -19.09 6.71 15.73
C LEU A 51 -19.45 7.94 14.90
N SER A 52 -18.49 8.75 14.47
CA SER A 52 -18.81 9.78 13.49
C SER A 52 -18.77 9.22 12.08
N GLN A 53 -19.78 9.57 11.30
CA GLN A 53 -19.86 9.27 9.87
C GLN A 53 -18.97 10.28 9.12
N GLU A 54 -17.67 10.07 9.14
CA GLU A 54 -16.74 10.85 8.32
C GLU A 54 -16.36 10.06 7.07
N ASP A 55 -16.06 10.76 5.97
CA ASP A 55 -15.71 10.18 4.70
C ASP A 55 -14.43 9.34 4.80
N ILE A 56 -14.50 8.10 4.34
CA ILE A 56 -13.35 7.24 4.15
C ILE A 56 -12.59 7.73 2.91
N LYS A 57 -11.29 7.92 3.05
CA LYS A 57 -10.39 8.29 1.96
C LYS A 57 -9.46 7.14 1.62
N VAL A 58 -9.07 7.04 0.37
CA VAL A 58 -8.05 6.11 -0.08
C VAL A 58 -6.74 6.87 -0.24
N SER A 59 -5.62 6.31 0.21
CA SER A 59 -4.31 6.91 0.04
C SER A 59 -3.92 7.00 -1.44
N GLU A 60 -3.13 8.00 -1.80
CA GLU A 60 -2.51 8.12 -3.12
C GLU A 60 -1.48 7.00 -3.38
N SER A 61 -1.01 6.34 -2.33
CA SER A 61 -0.03 5.25 -2.38
C SER A 61 -0.66 3.93 -1.96
N LEU A 62 -0.20 2.83 -2.54
CA LEU A 62 -0.39 1.52 -1.93
C LEU A 62 0.55 1.36 -0.72
N TYR A 63 0.33 0.34 0.10
CA TYR A 63 1.27 -0.02 1.15
C TYR A 63 2.65 -0.30 0.53
N PHE A 64 3.74 0.00 1.23
CA PHE A 64 5.09 -0.11 0.67
C PHE A 64 5.42 -1.54 0.18
N SER A 65 6.26 -1.66 -0.87
CA SER A 65 6.44 -2.91 -1.62
C SER A 65 6.91 -4.07 -0.75
N LYS A 66 7.83 -3.84 0.19
CA LYS A 66 8.29 -4.90 1.12
C LYS A 66 7.16 -5.39 2.03
N GLY A 67 6.30 -4.50 2.49
CA GLY A 67 5.12 -4.86 3.27
C GLY A 67 4.09 -5.66 2.46
N ARG A 68 3.94 -5.37 1.16
CA ARG A 68 3.11 -6.14 0.23
C ARG A 68 3.66 -7.56 0.07
N GLU A 69 4.96 -7.70 -0.16
CA GLU A 69 5.66 -9.00 -0.29
C GLU A 69 5.43 -9.86 0.96
N ASN A 70 5.63 -9.29 2.15
CA ASN A 70 5.45 -9.98 3.41
C ASN A 70 4.00 -10.40 3.64
N ASN A 71 3.04 -9.49 3.37
CA ASN A 71 1.61 -9.78 3.49
C ASN A 71 1.18 -10.91 2.53
N PHE A 72 1.64 -10.90 1.29
CA PHE A 72 1.38 -11.96 0.33
C PHE A 72 1.96 -13.31 0.81
N SER A 73 3.20 -13.31 1.31
CA SER A 73 3.86 -14.50 1.84
C SER A 73 3.08 -15.10 3.02
N ASP A 74 2.64 -14.26 3.96
CA ASP A 74 1.85 -14.71 5.11
C ASP A 74 0.55 -15.39 4.69
N ILE A 75 -0.20 -14.75 3.79
CA ILE A 75 -1.48 -15.27 3.29
C ILE A 75 -1.26 -16.58 2.52
N TYR A 76 -0.24 -16.65 1.69
CA TYR A 76 0.07 -17.82 0.89
C TYR A 76 0.45 -19.03 1.76
N HIS A 77 1.31 -18.84 2.76
CA HIS A 77 1.79 -19.93 3.61
C HIS A 77 0.82 -20.31 4.73
N SER A 78 0.07 -19.36 5.26
CA SER A 78 -0.89 -19.64 6.34
C SER A 78 -2.24 -20.19 5.86
N ASN A 79 -2.50 -20.13 4.56
CA ASN A 79 -3.83 -20.38 3.97
C ASN A 79 -4.95 -19.58 4.65
N SER A 80 -4.62 -18.42 5.21
CA SER A 80 -5.51 -17.49 5.90
C SER A 80 -5.54 -16.15 5.20
N LYS A 81 -6.70 -15.52 5.16
CA LYS A 81 -6.83 -14.13 4.67
C LYS A 81 -6.43 -13.09 5.71
N GLN A 82 -6.04 -13.52 6.90
CA GLN A 82 -5.58 -12.66 7.98
C GLN A 82 -4.06 -12.67 8.03
N THR A 83 -3.47 -11.50 8.22
CA THR A 83 -2.04 -11.30 8.42
C THR A 83 -1.71 -11.09 9.89
N ASN A 84 -0.46 -11.31 10.28
CA ASN A 84 0.00 -11.08 11.64
C ASN A 84 0.08 -9.57 11.94
N GLN A 85 -0.88 -9.05 12.71
CA GLN A 85 -0.98 -7.63 13.01
C GLN A 85 0.25 -7.07 13.73
N HIS A 86 0.86 -7.85 14.63
CA HIS A 86 2.05 -7.40 15.37
C HIS A 86 3.27 -7.25 14.46
N GLU A 87 3.46 -8.16 13.52
CA GLU A 87 4.52 -8.06 12.52
C GLU A 87 4.33 -6.83 11.63
N ARG A 88 3.10 -6.55 11.21
CA ARG A 88 2.79 -5.33 10.42
C ARG A 88 3.14 -4.06 11.19
N TRP A 89 2.84 -4.00 12.47
CA TRP A 89 3.23 -2.85 13.31
C TRP A 89 4.74 -2.73 13.51
N SER A 90 5.45 -3.86 13.68
CA SER A 90 6.92 -3.87 13.72
C SER A 90 7.51 -3.32 12.42
N GLU A 91 7.05 -3.78 11.28
CA GLU A 91 7.50 -3.30 9.97
C GLU A 91 7.30 -1.78 9.80
N ILE A 92 6.17 -1.25 10.25
CA ILE A 92 5.89 0.18 10.20
C ILE A 92 6.84 0.94 11.13
N SER A 93 7.08 0.43 12.34
CA SER A 93 8.02 1.02 13.29
C SER A 93 9.44 1.07 12.71
N ASP A 94 9.91 -0.06 12.18
CA ASP A 94 11.22 -0.15 11.54
C ASP A 94 11.35 0.84 10.36
N LYS A 95 10.26 1.01 9.60
CA LYS A 95 10.21 1.95 8.48
C LYS A 95 10.28 3.39 8.98
N LEU A 96 9.54 3.74 10.03
CA LEU A 96 9.58 5.08 10.63
C LEU A 96 10.97 5.41 11.15
N ASP A 97 11.64 4.46 11.80
CA ASP A 97 13.00 4.61 12.32
C ASP A 97 14.02 4.75 11.19
N GLU A 98 13.92 3.90 10.15
CA GLU A 98 14.75 3.98 8.95
C GLU A 98 14.72 5.38 8.30
N PHE A 99 13.52 5.96 8.20
CA PHE A 99 13.32 7.30 7.63
C PHE A 99 13.48 8.45 8.63
N LYS A 100 13.83 8.15 9.89
CA LYS A 100 13.91 9.12 10.98
C LYS A 100 12.66 10.03 11.00
N THR A 101 11.49 9.40 10.92
CA THR A 101 10.20 10.08 10.85
C THR A 101 9.43 9.83 12.12
N LYS A 102 9.10 10.92 12.85
CA LYS A 102 8.24 10.84 14.01
C LYS A 102 6.78 10.78 13.55
N SER A 103 6.04 9.83 14.10
CA SER A 103 4.59 9.71 13.91
C SER A 103 3.92 9.50 15.26
N PHE A 104 2.96 10.32 15.60
CA PHE A 104 2.21 10.20 16.85
C PHE A 104 1.34 8.94 16.87
N THR A 105 0.83 8.54 15.71
CA THR A 105 -0.03 7.35 15.56
C THR A 105 0.70 6.14 15.01
N SER A 106 2.03 6.21 14.85
CA SER A 106 2.83 5.17 14.19
C SER A 106 2.31 4.86 12.77
N SER A 107 2.06 5.90 11.97
CA SER A 107 1.53 5.77 10.61
C SER A 107 2.62 5.94 9.56
N VAL A 108 2.67 5.02 8.60
CA VAL A 108 3.56 5.10 7.43
C VAL A 108 3.24 6.30 6.52
N GLU A 109 2.02 6.82 6.57
CA GLU A 109 1.59 7.99 5.80
C GLU A 109 2.45 9.24 6.09
N GLU A 110 3.00 9.35 7.31
CA GLU A 110 3.90 10.47 7.65
C GLU A 110 5.21 10.42 6.85
N ILE A 111 5.69 9.23 6.48
CA ILE A 111 6.86 9.08 5.61
C ILE A 111 6.50 9.53 4.19
N TYR A 112 5.35 9.09 3.66
CA TYR A 112 4.88 9.52 2.34
C TYR A 112 4.71 11.03 2.25
N LYS A 113 4.12 11.66 3.26
CA LYS A 113 4.00 13.13 3.34
C LYS A 113 5.37 13.81 3.33
N LYS A 114 6.29 13.34 4.16
CA LYS A 114 7.64 13.91 4.29
C LYS A 114 8.47 13.76 3.02
N ARG A 115 8.25 12.70 2.25
CA ARG A 115 8.99 12.38 1.03
C ARG A 115 8.22 12.67 -0.25
N LYS A 116 7.08 13.35 -0.17
CA LYS A 116 6.17 13.56 -1.29
C LYS A 116 6.87 14.11 -2.53
N SER A 117 7.67 15.15 -2.41
CA SER A 117 8.37 15.75 -3.56
C SER A 117 9.31 14.79 -4.27
N ASN A 118 10.11 14.03 -3.50
CA ASN A 118 11.05 13.06 -4.07
C ASN A 118 10.32 11.89 -4.74
N ILE A 119 9.23 11.42 -4.11
CA ILE A 119 8.40 10.33 -4.67
C ILE A 119 7.74 10.78 -5.97
N GLU A 120 7.13 11.97 -6.00
CA GLU A 120 6.47 12.51 -7.21
C GLU A 120 7.47 12.82 -8.33
N GLU A 121 8.70 13.15 -8.01
CA GLU A 121 9.78 13.25 -9.01
C GLU A 121 10.05 11.91 -9.69
N ILE A 122 10.12 10.82 -8.91
CA ILE A 122 10.25 9.47 -9.45
C ILE A 122 9.02 9.11 -10.29
N VAL A 123 7.81 9.30 -9.77
CA VAL A 123 6.55 8.96 -10.46
C VAL A 123 6.47 9.61 -11.85
N ARG A 124 6.88 10.85 -11.98
CA ARG A 124 6.85 11.59 -13.28
C ARG A 124 7.71 10.95 -14.36
N ASN A 125 8.73 10.17 -14.00
CA ASN A 125 9.59 9.49 -14.96
C ASN A 125 8.98 8.20 -15.52
N PHE A 126 7.85 7.74 -14.98
CA PHE A 126 7.18 6.52 -15.42
C PHE A 126 5.85 6.86 -16.08
N GLN A 127 5.80 6.67 -17.39
CA GLN A 127 4.57 6.84 -18.17
C GLN A 127 4.15 5.49 -18.75
N PRO A 128 2.86 5.16 -18.72
CA PRO A 128 2.39 3.90 -19.31
C PRO A 128 2.48 3.96 -20.84
N GLU A 129 2.99 2.90 -21.43
CA GLU A 129 3.02 2.73 -22.88
C GLU A 129 1.63 2.37 -23.44
N LYS A 130 1.49 2.54 -24.75
CA LYS A 130 0.26 2.15 -25.45
C LYS A 130 0.04 0.64 -25.28
N ASN A 131 -1.16 0.24 -24.88
CA ASN A 131 -1.57 -1.15 -24.64
C ASN A 131 -0.80 -1.88 -23.52
N GLN A 132 0.03 -1.21 -22.77
CA GLN A 132 0.70 -1.79 -21.61
C GLN A 132 -0.34 -2.13 -20.53
N VAL A 133 -0.25 -3.35 -19.99
CA VAL A 133 -1.17 -3.87 -18.96
C VAL A 133 -0.47 -4.27 -17.68
N GLY A 134 0.85 -4.12 -17.58
CA GLY A 134 1.59 -4.51 -16.38
C GLY A 134 2.98 -3.92 -16.31
N VAL A 135 3.61 -4.09 -15.15
CA VAL A 135 4.95 -3.59 -14.85
C VAL A 135 5.69 -4.55 -13.93
N ALA A 136 6.98 -4.73 -14.19
CA ALA A 136 7.93 -5.32 -13.26
C ALA A 136 8.81 -4.19 -12.70
N LEU A 137 8.80 -3.99 -11.39
CA LEU A 137 9.56 -2.94 -10.71
C LEU A 137 10.75 -3.55 -9.98
N GLY A 138 11.91 -2.97 -10.19
CA GLY A 138 13.16 -3.38 -9.55
C GLY A 138 13.81 -2.22 -8.80
N ILE A 139 14.59 -2.56 -7.76
CA ILE A 139 15.46 -1.64 -7.03
C ILE A 139 16.86 -2.23 -7.05
N GLY A 140 17.80 -1.56 -7.73
CA GLY A 140 19.11 -2.13 -8.02
C GLY A 140 18.97 -3.41 -8.87
N SER A 141 19.53 -4.51 -8.40
CA SER A 141 19.48 -5.82 -9.07
C SER A 141 18.29 -6.70 -8.62
N ARG A 142 17.45 -6.22 -7.72
CA ARG A 142 16.34 -7.01 -7.14
C ARG A 142 15.00 -6.62 -7.76
N LEU A 143 14.25 -7.62 -8.26
CA LEU A 143 12.84 -7.47 -8.58
C LEU A 143 12.03 -7.36 -7.27
N VAL A 144 11.21 -6.30 -7.14
CA VAL A 144 10.43 -6.03 -5.92
C VAL A 144 8.93 -6.13 -6.13
N SER A 145 8.43 -5.96 -7.34
CA SER A 145 7.04 -6.27 -7.68
C SER A 145 6.86 -6.65 -9.15
N LEU A 146 5.82 -7.42 -9.41
CA LEU A 146 5.29 -7.73 -10.74
C LEU A 146 3.78 -7.64 -10.66
N ASP A 147 3.21 -6.65 -11.34
CA ASP A 147 1.78 -6.37 -11.32
C ASP A 147 1.22 -6.38 -12.74
N ILE A 148 0.16 -7.16 -12.97
CA ILE A 148 -0.48 -7.32 -14.28
C ILE A 148 -1.99 -7.08 -14.13
N PHE A 149 -2.56 -6.31 -15.04
CA PHE A 149 -3.98 -5.93 -15.03
C PHE A 149 -4.71 -6.45 -16.27
N SER A 150 -6.01 -6.55 -16.19
CA SER A 150 -6.86 -7.02 -17.30
C SER A 150 -6.98 -6.00 -18.43
N SER A 151 -6.66 -4.72 -18.18
CA SER A 151 -6.74 -3.68 -19.22
C SER A 151 -5.69 -2.57 -19.01
N ASN A 152 -5.41 -1.86 -20.09
CA ASN A 152 -4.52 -0.68 -20.07
C ASN A 152 -5.11 0.47 -19.23
N GLU A 153 -6.43 0.63 -19.21
CA GLU A 153 -7.12 1.64 -18.41
C GLU A 153 -6.89 1.41 -16.92
N MET A 154 -7.06 0.17 -16.46
CA MET A 154 -6.76 -0.19 -15.06
C MET A 154 -5.29 0.02 -14.74
N PHE A 155 -4.40 -0.45 -15.61
CA PHE A 155 -2.96 -0.26 -15.42
C PHE A 155 -2.57 1.21 -15.27
N LYS A 156 -3.13 2.11 -16.11
CA LYS A 156 -2.88 3.56 -16.02
C LYS A 156 -3.29 4.16 -14.67
N ILE A 157 -4.37 3.68 -14.09
CA ILE A 157 -4.85 4.14 -12.77
C ILE A 157 -3.90 3.69 -11.66
N TYR A 158 -3.41 2.44 -11.73
CA TYR A 158 -2.61 1.85 -10.66
C TYR A 158 -1.10 2.11 -10.77
N LEU A 159 -0.57 2.34 -11.99
CA LEU A 159 0.87 2.56 -12.18
C LEU A 159 1.46 3.63 -11.25
N PRO A 160 0.90 4.85 -11.14
CA PRO A 160 1.45 5.86 -10.23
C PRO A 160 1.47 5.40 -8.76
N ARG A 161 0.50 4.62 -8.34
CA ARG A 161 0.36 4.11 -6.98
C ARG A 161 1.39 3.00 -6.69
N LEU A 162 1.64 2.12 -7.66
CA LEU A 162 2.69 1.10 -7.62
C LEU A 162 4.08 1.74 -7.54
N ILE A 163 4.32 2.76 -8.37
CA ILE A 163 5.58 3.49 -8.34
C ILE A 163 5.79 4.17 -6.99
N ARG A 164 4.78 4.84 -6.40
CA ARG A 164 4.90 5.47 -5.08
C ARG A 164 5.27 4.47 -4.00
N SER A 165 4.63 3.30 -3.97
CA SER A 165 4.92 2.26 -2.97
C SER A 165 6.35 1.73 -3.10
N THR A 166 6.82 1.52 -4.33
CA THR A 166 8.19 1.05 -4.62
C THR A 166 9.24 2.14 -4.39
N ALA A 167 8.92 3.39 -4.76
CA ALA A 167 9.82 4.52 -4.56
C ALA A 167 10.16 4.72 -3.07
N LEU A 168 9.23 4.47 -2.16
CA LEU A 168 9.53 4.52 -0.74
C LEU A 168 10.65 3.55 -0.35
N ASP A 169 10.62 2.33 -0.86
CA ASP A 169 11.64 1.34 -0.59
C ASP A 169 12.99 1.66 -1.29
N SER A 170 12.96 2.36 -2.43
CA SER A 170 14.19 2.72 -3.17
C SER A 170 15.10 3.71 -2.44
N PHE A 171 14.58 4.45 -1.45
CA PHE A 171 15.40 5.35 -0.63
C PHE A 171 16.29 4.62 0.39
N LYS A 172 16.21 3.30 0.46
CA LYS A 172 17.00 2.48 1.37
C LYS A 172 18.43 2.30 0.86
N LYS A 173 19.42 2.72 1.64
CA LYS A 173 20.84 2.59 1.28
C LYS A 173 21.33 1.15 1.05
N THR A 174 20.60 0.16 1.59
CA THR A 174 20.99 -1.26 1.56
C THR A 174 20.84 -1.91 0.17
N TYR A 175 20.01 -1.36 -0.72
CA TYR A 175 19.81 -1.88 -2.06
C TYR A 175 20.94 -1.55 -3.06
N TYR A 176 21.86 -0.65 -2.68
CA TYR A 176 22.94 -0.18 -3.55
C TYR A 176 24.30 -0.80 -3.23
N LYS A 177 24.38 -1.74 -2.28
CA LYS A 177 25.58 -2.52 -2.05
C LYS A 177 25.48 -3.82 -2.82
N SER A 178 25.99 -3.82 -4.05
CA SER A 178 26.39 -5.01 -4.79
C SER A 178 27.71 -5.52 -4.26
#